data_5b6d82ee3e8b4e25e39d85b468a1a400
#
_entry.id   5b6d82ee3e8b4e25e39d85b468a1a400
#
_cell.length_a   1.000
_cell.length_b   1.000
_cell.length_c   1.000
_cell.angle_alpha   90.00
_cell.angle_beta   90.00
_cell.angle_gamma   90.00
#
_symmetry.space_group_name_H-M   'P 1'
#
loop_
_entity.id
_entity.type
_entity.pdbx_description
1 polymer ?
#
loop_
_entity_poly.entity_id
_entity_poly.type
_entity_poly.pdbx_seq_one_letter_code
_entity_poly.pdbx_strand_id
1 'polypeptide(L)'
;MADFEYKDTIDYKKLDEFGKSVDEILIGYPTGMIHTNPEGESDMAEDARKLSFGTGDYPARPFLEDGLESGKAEINSAIEYHYKSKLENGRGNLPRIAAVAVASIQKFVRSGRYRDTAPNSQATIQKKSTRQKGKFLLSDIPLIDTGQMINSLTSVINGEHK
;
A
#
# COMPACT_ATOMS: atom_id res chain seq x y z
N MET A 1 -7.50 -26.12 50.44
CA MET A 1 -6.72 -25.12 49.65
C MET A 1 -6.32 -25.84 48.39
N ALA A 2 -6.78 -25.34 47.24
CA ALA A 2 -6.39 -25.90 45.94
C ALA A 2 -5.07 -25.22 45.54
N ASP A 3 -3.97 -25.98 45.47
CA ASP A 3 -2.72 -25.52 44.93
C ASP A 3 -2.88 -25.30 43.43
N PHE A 4 -2.86 -24.05 42.99
CA PHE A 4 -2.73 -23.68 41.58
C PHE A 4 -1.27 -23.82 41.19
N GLU A 5 -0.88 -24.95 40.60
CA GLU A 5 0.40 -25.09 39.89
C GLU A 5 0.35 -24.23 38.63
N TYR A 6 1.05 -23.11 38.62
CA TYR A 6 1.27 -22.30 37.43
C TYR A 6 2.28 -23.01 36.55
N LYS A 7 1.82 -23.76 35.56
CA LYS A 7 2.70 -24.29 34.49
C LYS A 7 3.06 -23.17 33.54
N ASP A 8 4.29 -22.67 33.66
CA ASP A 8 4.85 -21.79 32.63
C ASP A 8 4.97 -22.58 31.31
N THR A 9 4.08 -22.27 30.36
CA THR A 9 4.03 -22.94 29.05
C THR A 9 4.77 -22.14 27.97
N ILE A 10 5.60 -21.17 28.37
CA ILE A 10 6.35 -20.32 27.42
C ILE A 10 7.53 -21.16 26.87
N ASP A 11 7.47 -21.44 25.57
CA ASP A 11 8.59 -22.04 24.84
C ASP A 11 9.62 -20.95 24.49
N TYR A 12 10.62 -20.79 25.37
CA TYR A 12 11.69 -19.79 25.22
C TYR A 12 12.52 -19.98 23.94
N LYS A 13 12.65 -21.21 23.41
CA LYS A 13 13.33 -21.45 22.13
C LYS A 13 12.54 -20.85 20.97
N LYS A 14 11.23 -21.02 20.96
CA LYS A 14 10.36 -20.38 19.96
C LYS A 14 10.40 -18.86 20.04
N LEU A 15 10.48 -18.28 21.24
CA LEU A 15 10.63 -16.84 21.41
C LEU A 15 11.99 -16.34 20.89
N ASP A 16 13.06 -17.07 21.09
CA ASP A 16 14.39 -16.71 20.59
C ASP A 16 14.47 -16.80 19.04
N GLU A 17 13.89 -17.85 18.45
CA GLU A 17 13.76 -17.99 17.00
C GLU A 17 12.85 -16.90 16.39
N PHE A 18 11.77 -16.55 17.08
CA PHE A 18 10.85 -15.48 16.70
C PHE A 18 11.54 -14.11 16.67
N GLY A 19 12.39 -13.82 17.66
CA GLY A 19 13.16 -12.58 17.73
C GLY A 19 14.26 -12.45 16.67
N LYS A 20 14.66 -13.55 16.02
CA LYS A 20 15.68 -13.58 14.96
C LYS A 20 15.09 -13.42 13.56
N SER A 21 13.79 -13.63 13.39
CA SER A 21 13.13 -13.44 12.08
C SER A 21 12.70 -12.00 11.92
N VAL A 22 13.27 -11.30 10.95
CA VAL A 22 12.80 -9.98 10.51
C VAL A 22 11.77 -10.22 9.44
N ASP A 23 10.50 -9.95 9.76
CA ASP A 23 9.41 -9.99 8.80
C ASP A 23 9.31 -8.59 8.16
N GLU A 24 9.67 -8.49 6.89
CA GLU A 24 9.68 -7.23 6.13
C GLU A 24 8.72 -7.32 4.94
N ILE A 25 7.96 -6.25 4.75
CA ILE A 25 7.07 -6.09 3.59
C ILE A 25 7.36 -4.72 2.97
N LEU A 26 7.86 -4.72 1.74
CA LEU A 26 8.03 -3.52 0.94
C LEU A 26 6.84 -3.35 0.01
N ILE A 27 6.28 -2.15 -0.04
CA ILE A 27 5.14 -1.82 -0.91
C ILE A 27 5.53 -0.66 -1.81
N GLY A 28 5.30 -0.82 -3.10
CA GLY A 28 5.66 0.20 -4.08
C GLY A 28 5.63 -0.30 -5.52
N TYR A 29 6.51 0.24 -6.31
CA TYR A 29 6.65 -0.08 -7.73
C TYR A 29 8.04 -0.64 -8.00
N PRO A 30 8.16 -1.84 -8.60
CA PRO A 30 9.45 -2.38 -9.00
C PRO A 30 10.15 -1.45 -10.01
N THR A 31 11.47 -1.40 -9.92
CA THR A 31 12.30 -0.65 -10.88
C THR A 31 12.08 -1.17 -12.29
N GLY A 32 11.96 -0.26 -13.27
CA GLY A 32 11.76 -0.59 -14.68
C GLY A 32 10.31 -0.90 -15.07
N MET A 33 9.36 -0.71 -14.16
CA MET A 33 7.95 -0.76 -14.52
C MET A 33 7.56 0.49 -15.29
N ILE A 34 7.13 0.31 -16.54
CA ILE A 34 6.80 1.41 -17.42
C ILE A 34 5.37 1.89 -17.22
N HIS A 35 5.22 3.17 -17.05
CA HIS A 35 3.95 3.89 -17.11
C HIS A 35 3.75 4.44 -18.52
N THR A 36 2.75 3.94 -19.23
CA THR A 36 2.39 4.44 -20.55
C THR A 36 1.35 5.54 -20.41
N ASN A 37 1.70 6.75 -20.76
CA ASN A 37 0.82 7.91 -20.76
C ASN A 37 0.83 8.56 -22.15
N PRO A 38 -0.10 9.47 -22.47
CA PRO A 38 -0.20 10.08 -23.80
C PRO A 38 0.99 10.97 -24.19
N GLU A 39 1.82 11.35 -23.21
CA GLU A 39 3.00 12.19 -23.41
C GLU A 39 4.25 11.32 -23.64
N GLY A 40 4.11 9.99 -23.51
CA GLY A 40 5.19 9.01 -23.70
C GLY A 40 5.22 7.94 -22.60
N GLU A 41 6.34 7.28 -22.51
CA GLU A 41 6.63 6.29 -21.48
C GLU A 41 7.49 6.91 -20.38
N SER A 42 7.21 6.57 -19.14
CA SER A 42 7.97 7.02 -17.96
C SER A 42 8.16 5.85 -16.98
N ASP A 43 9.14 5.95 -16.09
CA ASP A 43 9.31 5.01 -14.99
C ASP A 43 8.22 5.25 -13.93
N MET A 44 7.47 4.20 -13.60
CA MET A 44 6.32 4.30 -12.69
C MET A 44 6.72 4.64 -11.25
N ALA A 45 7.88 4.16 -10.79
CA ALA A 45 8.39 4.47 -9.47
C ALA A 45 8.77 5.96 -9.37
N GLU A 46 9.37 6.50 -10.43
CA GLU A 46 9.73 7.93 -10.51
C GLU A 46 8.49 8.82 -10.58
N ASP A 47 7.47 8.43 -11.35
CA ASP A 47 6.19 9.15 -11.39
C ASP A 47 5.48 9.11 -10.02
N ALA A 48 5.45 7.97 -9.36
CA ALA A 48 4.90 7.83 -8.02
C ALA A 48 5.65 8.71 -7.01
N ARG A 49 6.99 8.76 -7.10
CA ARG A 49 7.83 9.62 -6.27
C ARG A 49 7.50 11.10 -6.47
N LYS A 50 7.43 11.56 -7.73
CA LYS A 50 7.06 12.95 -8.05
C LYS A 50 5.69 13.33 -7.52
N LEU A 51 4.71 12.42 -7.63
CA LEU A 51 3.36 12.64 -7.13
C LEU A 51 3.31 12.65 -5.61
N SER A 52 4.07 11.79 -4.92
CA SER A 52 4.11 11.74 -3.45
C SER A 52 4.71 13.00 -2.85
N PHE A 53 5.85 13.45 -3.36
CA PHE A 53 6.57 14.62 -2.81
C PHE A 53 6.14 15.96 -3.43
N GLY A 54 5.41 15.91 -4.55
CA GLY A 54 5.09 17.07 -5.33
C GLY A 54 6.28 17.58 -6.15
N THR A 55 6.00 18.52 -7.01
CA THR A 55 6.98 19.29 -7.78
C THR A 55 6.49 20.74 -7.83
N GLY A 56 7.26 21.66 -8.44
CA GLY A 56 6.81 23.06 -8.56
C GLY A 56 5.44 23.22 -9.21
N ASP A 57 5.04 22.28 -10.07
CA ASP A 57 3.80 22.31 -10.83
C ASP A 57 2.68 21.46 -10.22
N TYR A 58 3.01 20.53 -9.29
CA TYR A 58 2.06 19.58 -8.73
C TYR A 58 2.12 19.57 -7.20
N PRO A 59 0.97 19.62 -6.50
CA PRO A 59 0.94 19.51 -5.06
C PRO A 59 1.37 18.09 -4.63
N ALA A 60 2.00 17.98 -3.47
CA ALA A 60 2.34 16.71 -2.86
C ALA A 60 1.08 15.90 -2.53
N ARG A 61 1.15 14.59 -2.80
CA ARG A 61 0.09 13.62 -2.50
C ARG A 61 0.74 12.34 -1.98
N PRO A 62 1.08 12.27 -0.70
CA PRO A 62 1.77 11.12 -0.10
C PRO A 62 0.84 9.91 0.03
N PHE A 63 0.34 9.42 -1.11
CA PHE A 63 -0.75 8.43 -1.17
C PHE A 63 -0.37 7.05 -0.63
N LEU A 64 0.92 6.72 -0.57
CA LEU A 64 1.38 5.47 0.04
C LEU A 64 1.21 5.57 1.56
N GLU A 65 1.74 6.63 2.18
CA GLU A 65 1.67 6.87 3.61
C GLU A 65 0.23 7.09 4.07
N ASP A 66 -0.49 7.97 3.39
CA ASP A 66 -1.90 8.29 3.72
C ASP A 66 -2.81 7.06 3.56
N GLY A 67 -2.54 6.25 2.54
CA GLY A 67 -3.26 5.00 2.31
C GLY A 67 -3.02 3.96 3.39
N LEU A 68 -1.77 3.81 3.85
CA LEU A 68 -1.41 2.92 4.95
C LEU A 68 -2.03 3.40 6.27
N GLU A 69 -1.96 4.70 6.57
CA GLU A 69 -2.57 5.24 7.79
C GLU A 69 -4.10 5.11 7.76
N SER A 70 -4.72 5.31 6.59
CA SER A 70 -6.17 5.10 6.42
C SER A 70 -6.61 3.66 6.66
N GLY A 71 -5.75 2.67 6.37
CA GLY A 71 -6.01 1.25 6.56
C GLY A 71 -5.40 0.65 7.83
N LYS A 72 -4.88 1.47 8.73
CA LYS A 72 -4.09 1.04 9.90
C LYS A 72 -4.80 0.01 10.77
N ALA A 73 -6.10 0.15 10.99
CA ALA A 73 -6.86 -0.80 11.81
C ALA A 73 -6.90 -2.20 11.19
N GLU A 74 -7.18 -2.29 9.90
CA GLU A 74 -7.23 -3.55 9.15
C GLU A 74 -5.82 -4.17 9.03
N ILE A 75 -4.80 -3.34 8.82
CA ILE A 75 -3.39 -3.79 8.76
C ILE A 75 -2.98 -4.35 10.13
N ASN A 76 -3.25 -3.65 11.23
CA ASN A 76 -2.94 -4.12 12.58
C ASN A 76 -3.64 -5.45 12.89
N SER A 77 -4.91 -5.60 12.53
CA SER A 77 -5.63 -6.87 12.70
C SER A 77 -4.99 -8.02 11.90
N ALA A 78 -4.47 -7.72 10.70
CA ALA A 78 -3.75 -8.72 9.91
C ALA A 78 -2.40 -9.08 10.53
N ILE A 79 -1.69 -8.11 11.12
CA ILE A 79 -0.44 -8.31 11.85
C ILE A 79 -0.68 -9.17 13.10
N GLU A 80 -1.66 -8.83 13.91
CA GLU A 80 -2.04 -9.62 15.10
C GLU A 80 -2.36 -11.07 14.73
N TYR A 81 -3.15 -11.28 13.69
CA TYR A 81 -3.44 -12.62 13.19
C TYR A 81 -2.18 -13.38 12.75
N HIS A 82 -1.27 -12.69 12.03
CA HIS A 82 -0.01 -13.27 11.58
C HIS A 82 0.80 -13.78 12.77
N TYR A 83 1.05 -12.93 13.77
CA TYR A 83 1.86 -13.28 14.92
C TYR A 83 1.20 -14.33 15.82
N LYS A 84 -0.11 -14.23 16.03
CA LYS A 84 -0.85 -15.26 16.76
C LYS A 84 -0.74 -16.62 16.09
N SER A 85 -0.95 -16.70 14.79
CA SER A 85 -0.81 -17.93 14.03
C SER A 85 0.62 -18.47 14.01
N LYS A 86 1.63 -17.57 13.95
CA LYS A 86 3.05 -17.94 14.01
C LYS A 86 3.41 -18.56 15.36
N LEU A 87 2.90 -18.02 16.47
CA LEU A 87 3.09 -18.55 17.81
C LEU A 87 2.37 -19.89 18.04
N GLU A 88 1.11 -19.99 17.63
CA GLU A 88 0.28 -21.18 17.85
C GLU A 88 0.70 -22.36 16.95
N ASN A 89 0.97 -22.08 15.67
CA ASN A 89 1.11 -23.10 14.62
C ASN A 89 2.47 -23.08 13.91
N GLY A 90 3.40 -22.20 14.31
CA GLY A 90 4.68 -22.00 13.65
C GLY A 90 4.60 -21.37 12.25
N ARG A 91 3.42 -20.93 11.80
CA ARG A 91 3.19 -20.38 10.45
C ARG A 91 2.46 -19.06 10.53
N GLY A 92 3.11 -17.99 10.10
CA GLY A 92 2.48 -16.70 9.90
C GLY A 92 1.89 -16.56 8.48
N ASN A 93 1.26 -15.40 8.22
CA ASN A 93 0.68 -15.08 6.92
C ASN A 93 1.06 -13.64 6.49
N LEU A 94 2.33 -13.44 6.11
CA LEU A 94 2.81 -12.16 5.58
C LEU A 94 2.09 -11.73 4.29
N PRO A 95 1.80 -12.63 3.33
CA PRO A 95 1.04 -12.26 2.14
C PRO A 95 -0.31 -11.60 2.44
N ARG A 96 -0.98 -12.00 3.52
CA ARG A 96 -2.24 -11.36 3.94
C ARG A 96 -2.02 -9.92 4.38
N ILE A 97 -0.97 -9.65 5.15
CA ILE A 97 -0.63 -8.28 5.59
C ILE A 97 -0.35 -7.42 4.36
N ALA A 98 0.49 -7.92 3.45
CA ALA A 98 0.84 -7.23 2.22
C ALA A 98 -0.40 -6.92 1.36
N ALA A 99 -1.30 -7.89 1.17
CA ALA A 99 -2.52 -7.71 0.41
C ALA A 99 -3.46 -6.67 1.04
N VAL A 100 -3.63 -6.69 2.38
CA VAL A 100 -4.44 -5.70 3.11
C VAL A 100 -3.85 -4.31 2.95
N ALA A 101 -2.54 -4.16 3.08
CA ALA A 101 -1.87 -2.87 2.96
C ALA A 101 -1.98 -2.29 1.54
N VAL A 102 -1.73 -3.09 0.50
CA VAL A 102 -1.94 -2.68 -0.91
C VAL A 102 -3.39 -2.29 -1.16
N ALA A 103 -4.35 -3.10 -0.70
CA ALA A 103 -5.77 -2.80 -0.85
C ALA A 103 -6.19 -1.50 -0.14
N SER A 104 -5.60 -1.20 1.02
CA SER A 104 -5.85 0.04 1.76
C SER A 104 -5.41 1.27 0.97
N ILE A 105 -4.20 1.24 0.39
CA ILE A 105 -3.70 2.32 -0.48
C ILE A 105 -4.60 2.50 -1.70
N GLN A 106 -4.95 1.40 -2.37
CA GLN A 106 -5.83 1.45 -3.54
C GLN A 106 -7.22 2.01 -3.20
N LYS A 107 -7.80 1.61 -2.07
CA LYS A 107 -9.09 2.11 -1.56
C LYS A 107 -9.01 3.60 -1.25
N PHE A 108 -7.94 4.04 -0.59
CA PHE A 108 -7.71 5.44 -0.26
C PHE A 108 -7.65 6.30 -1.52
N VAL A 109 -6.84 5.94 -2.52
CA VAL A 109 -6.75 6.70 -3.78
C VAL A 109 -8.10 6.74 -4.49
N ARG A 110 -8.80 5.61 -4.59
CA ARG A 110 -10.13 5.54 -5.24
C ARG A 110 -11.21 6.33 -4.50
N SER A 111 -11.05 6.58 -3.20
CA SER A 111 -11.98 7.41 -2.43
C SER A 111 -11.98 8.88 -2.86
N GLY A 112 -10.95 9.33 -3.59
CA GLY A 112 -10.84 10.68 -4.11
C GLY A 112 -10.55 11.74 -3.05
N ARG A 113 -9.98 11.39 -1.90
CA ARG A 113 -9.71 12.33 -0.79
C ARG A 113 -8.86 13.54 -1.17
N TYR A 114 -7.99 13.39 -2.18
CA TYR A 114 -7.18 14.52 -2.67
C TYR A 114 -7.95 15.54 -3.52
N ARG A 115 -9.23 15.35 -3.80
CA ARG A 115 -10.05 16.35 -4.49
C ARG A 115 -10.08 17.69 -3.77
N ASP A 116 -10.12 17.63 -2.44
CA ASP A 116 -10.25 18.81 -1.59
C ASP A 116 -8.89 19.38 -1.14
N THR A 117 -7.91 18.52 -0.86
CA THR A 117 -6.63 18.91 -0.26
C THR A 117 -5.54 19.16 -1.28
N ALA A 118 -5.52 18.43 -2.37
CA ALA A 118 -4.52 18.51 -3.45
C ALA A 118 -5.19 18.21 -4.80
N PRO A 119 -6.12 19.05 -5.28
CA PRO A 119 -6.93 18.77 -6.46
C PRO A 119 -6.10 18.74 -7.75
N ASN A 120 -6.68 18.16 -8.79
CA ASN A 120 -6.16 18.31 -10.14
C ASN A 120 -6.35 19.74 -10.64
N SER A 121 -5.41 20.24 -11.46
CA SER A 121 -5.62 21.50 -12.19
C SER A 121 -6.79 21.37 -13.17
N GLN A 122 -7.43 22.49 -13.51
CA GLN A 122 -8.50 22.52 -14.49
C GLN A 122 -8.05 21.97 -15.86
N ALA A 123 -6.83 22.27 -16.26
CA ALA A 123 -6.25 21.72 -17.50
C ALA A 123 -6.14 20.18 -17.44
N THR A 124 -5.76 19.61 -16.28
CA THR A 124 -5.70 18.16 -16.08
C THR A 124 -7.09 17.54 -16.15
N ILE A 125 -8.10 18.16 -15.51
CA ILE A 125 -9.48 17.68 -15.53
C ILE A 125 -10.02 17.68 -16.96
N GLN A 126 -9.78 18.74 -17.72
CA GLN A 126 -10.18 18.83 -19.12
C GLN A 126 -9.51 17.76 -20.00
N LYS A 127 -8.18 17.59 -19.86
CA LYS A 127 -7.45 16.54 -20.58
C LYS A 127 -8.02 15.15 -20.27
N LYS A 128 -8.28 14.83 -19.00
CA LYS A 128 -8.87 13.55 -18.60
C LYS A 128 -10.28 13.34 -19.15
N SER A 129 -11.14 14.35 -19.07
CA SER A 129 -12.53 14.27 -19.56
C SER A 129 -12.60 14.03 -21.07
N THR A 130 -11.70 14.65 -21.82
CA THR A 130 -11.61 14.47 -23.28
C THR A 130 -11.19 13.05 -23.66
N ARG A 131 -10.26 12.45 -22.92
CA ARG A 131 -9.78 11.07 -23.15
C ARG A 131 -10.82 10.01 -22.80
N GLN A 132 -11.60 10.23 -21.75
CA GLN A 132 -12.52 9.22 -21.19
C GLN A 132 -13.88 9.19 -21.86
N LYS A 133 -14.11 9.94 -22.97
CA LYS A 133 -15.34 9.96 -23.78
C LYS A 133 -16.60 9.60 -22.98
N GLY A 134 -17.01 10.45 -22.04
CA GLY A 134 -18.26 10.30 -21.30
C GLY A 134 -18.20 9.56 -19.96
N LYS A 135 -17.05 9.06 -19.51
CA LYS A 135 -16.86 8.55 -18.13
C LYS A 135 -16.48 9.70 -17.19
N PHE A 136 -17.37 10.63 -17.01
CA PHE A 136 -17.18 11.87 -16.24
C PHE A 136 -16.78 11.68 -14.77
N LEU A 137 -17.04 10.51 -14.18
CA LEU A 137 -16.97 10.27 -12.75
C LEU A 137 -15.55 10.16 -12.17
N LEU A 138 -14.50 10.03 -13.00
CA LEU A 138 -13.13 9.83 -12.53
C LEU A 138 -12.14 10.92 -12.96
N SER A 139 -12.56 11.86 -13.79
CA SER A 139 -11.68 12.89 -14.35
C SER A 139 -11.12 13.85 -13.30
N ASP A 140 -11.87 14.08 -12.22
CA ASP A 140 -11.50 14.95 -11.12
C ASP A 140 -10.74 14.23 -9.99
N ILE A 141 -10.72 12.89 -9.98
CA ILE A 141 -9.97 12.14 -8.96
C ILE A 141 -8.48 12.26 -9.24
N PRO A 142 -7.70 12.86 -8.31
CA PRO A 142 -6.25 12.85 -8.40
C PRO A 142 -5.69 11.43 -8.40
N LEU A 143 -4.51 11.24 -8.99
CA LEU A 143 -3.79 9.97 -9.09
C LEU A 143 -4.47 8.89 -9.95
N ILE A 144 -5.69 9.10 -10.43
CA ILE A 144 -6.39 8.20 -11.35
C ILE A 144 -6.54 8.87 -12.72
N ASP A 145 -5.87 8.33 -13.73
CA ASP A 145 -6.11 8.63 -15.13
C ASP A 145 -6.56 7.35 -15.84
N THR A 146 -5.65 6.46 -16.19
CA THR A 146 -5.95 5.14 -16.74
C THR A 146 -6.20 4.09 -15.65
N GLY A 147 -5.78 4.38 -14.43
CA GLY A 147 -5.74 3.44 -13.31
C GLY A 147 -4.52 2.54 -13.31
N GLN A 148 -3.62 2.65 -14.30
CA GLN A 148 -2.44 1.81 -14.42
C GLN A 148 -1.59 1.88 -13.16
N MET A 149 -1.20 3.07 -12.71
CA MET A 149 -0.35 3.26 -11.54
C MET A 149 -0.94 2.58 -10.30
N ILE A 150 -2.21 2.85 -9.96
CA ILE A 150 -2.80 2.29 -8.75
C ILE A 150 -3.01 0.77 -8.82
N ASN A 151 -3.23 0.23 -10.02
CA ASN A 151 -3.40 -1.21 -10.22
C ASN A 151 -2.06 -1.97 -10.27
N SER A 152 -0.96 -1.27 -10.56
CA SER A 152 0.40 -1.84 -10.61
C SER A 152 1.12 -1.80 -9.26
N LEU A 153 0.48 -1.25 -8.22
CA LEU A 153 1.04 -1.26 -6.87
C LEU A 153 1.23 -2.71 -6.41
N THR A 154 2.41 -3.04 -5.97
CA THR A 154 2.80 -4.40 -5.59
C THR A 154 3.51 -4.43 -4.24
N SER A 155 3.79 -5.62 -3.75
CA SER A 155 4.52 -5.86 -2.50
C SER A 155 5.58 -6.94 -2.69
N VAL A 156 6.70 -6.78 -1.97
CA VAL A 156 7.77 -7.78 -1.85
C VAL A 156 7.89 -8.17 -0.38
N ILE A 157 8.00 -9.45 -0.10
CA ILE A 157 8.04 -10.00 1.25
C ILE A 157 9.42 -10.61 1.47
N ASN A 158 10.12 -10.22 2.55
CA ASN A 158 11.40 -10.78 3.01
C ASN A 158 12.49 -10.87 1.93
N GLY A 159 12.53 -9.92 1.01
CA GLY A 159 13.57 -9.90 -0.03
C GLY A 159 13.55 -11.09 -0.97
N GLU A 160 12.48 -11.86 -1.05
CA GLU A 160 12.31 -12.89 -2.07
C GLU A 160 12.19 -12.24 -3.46
N HIS A 161 13.34 -11.79 -3.99
CA HIS A 161 13.52 -11.60 -5.41
C HIS A 161 13.69 -12.99 -6.03
N LYS A 162 12.61 -13.58 -6.44
CA LYS A 162 12.65 -14.66 -7.42
C LYS A 162 12.41 -14.11 -8.79
#